data_f49a4f55b0c093dde1a4a861b52a7f1d
#
_entry.id   f49a4f55b0c093dde1a4a861b52a7f1d
#
_cell.length_a   1.000
_cell.length_b   1.000
_cell.length_c   1.000
_cell.angle_alpha   90.00
_cell.angle_beta   90.00
_cell.angle_gamma   90.00
#
_symmetry.space_group_name_H-M   'P 1'
#
loop_
_entity.id
_entity.type
_entity.pdbx_description
1 polymer ?
#
loop_
_entity_poly.entity_id
_entity_poly.type
_entity_poly.pdbx_seq_one_letter_code
_entity_poly.pdbx_strand_id
1 'polypeptide(L)'
;MINRNKIFTILNFLIIFFCNQLFAQKATTKEILWTTDWSPNGKFIAIGGNINTLKIYSENNLKPHKSFHIKNTITRIKWHPSKNIIAVTTQMSSDKSSIINLDTNQKIELNGISPDGARGIDWNNTGQYLAVADNNGQILIYNIKGELIRKFNNESTKSITAIDWHPQKNILTTVTDKIRFYDIEGNLLKSIKHRQEEVMILSIAWHNSGAFFVTGDYGNEKDKSLLQYWDENGILLNSVDISKGEYRNMTWNSKGNRLATASDSLRIWDIKGNLISGGSSKDYLWGVSWDKRGERIITSSMEQKIILWNNKAERILTIE
;
A
#
# COMPACT_ATOMS: atom_id res chain seq x y z
N MET A 1 -6.24 -16.05 66.81
CA MET A 1 -7.34 -15.45 66.04
C MET A 1 -6.81 -14.87 64.75
N ILE A 2 -7.07 -15.53 63.63
CA ILE A 2 -6.63 -15.06 62.28
C ILE A 2 -7.62 -14.00 61.86
N ASN A 3 -7.10 -12.81 61.57
CA ASN A 3 -7.88 -11.61 61.27
C ASN A 3 -8.66 -11.79 59.95
N ARG A 4 -10.00 -11.96 60.05
CA ARG A 4 -10.92 -12.20 58.91
C ARG A 4 -10.79 -11.14 57.80
N ASN A 5 -10.35 -9.94 58.09
CA ASN A 5 -10.16 -8.88 57.12
C ASN A 5 -8.94 -9.11 56.21
N LYS A 6 -7.87 -9.79 56.67
CA LYS A 6 -6.69 -10.13 55.82
C LYS A 6 -7.03 -11.24 54.83
N ILE A 7 -7.90 -12.17 55.16
CA ILE A 7 -8.32 -13.25 54.27
C ILE A 7 -9.18 -12.68 53.12
N PHE A 8 -10.06 -11.72 53.41
CA PHE A 8 -10.89 -11.06 52.39
C PHE A 8 -10.05 -10.23 51.42
N THR A 9 -8.99 -9.57 51.86
CA THR A 9 -8.09 -8.77 51.01
C THR A 9 -7.24 -9.67 50.09
N ILE A 10 -6.76 -10.80 50.59
CA ILE A 10 -5.98 -11.78 49.81
C ILE A 10 -6.87 -12.49 48.78
N LEU A 11 -8.14 -12.81 49.13
CA LEU A 11 -9.08 -13.43 48.19
C LEU A 11 -9.45 -12.48 47.06
N ASN A 12 -9.70 -11.20 47.34
CA ASN A 12 -9.96 -10.20 46.32
C ASN A 12 -8.73 -9.94 45.38
N PHE A 13 -7.51 -9.97 45.93
CA PHE A 13 -6.31 -9.84 45.12
C PHE A 13 -6.09 -11.06 44.20
N LEU A 14 -6.38 -12.26 44.66
CA LEU A 14 -6.30 -13.49 43.86
C LEU A 14 -7.40 -13.53 42.78
N ILE A 15 -8.62 -13.09 43.08
CA ILE A 15 -9.70 -13.03 42.08
C ILE A 15 -9.39 -12.00 40.99
N ILE A 16 -8.85 -10.83 41.37
CA ILE A 16 -8.43 -9.80 40.38
C ILE A 16 -7.25 -10.30 39.52
N PHE A 17 -6.32 -11.06 40.14
CA PHE A 17 -5.18 -11.63 39.38
C PHE A 17 -5.60 -12.75 38.43
N PHE A 18 -6.54 -13.61 38.84
CA PHE A 18 -7.11 -14.66 37.99
C PHE A 18 -8.03 -14.10 36.91
N CYS A 19 -8.82 -13.05 37.18
CA CYS A 19 -9.59 -12.37 36.14
C CYS A 19 -8.68 -11.72 35.10
N ASN A 20 -7.57 -11.10 35.50
CA ASN A 20 -6.62 -10.52 34.52
C ASN A 20 -5.90 -11.58 33.69
N GLN A 21 -5.72 -12.81 34.20
CA GLN A 21 -5.15 -13.90 33.38
C GLN A 21 -6.18 -14.55 32.43
N LEU A 22 -7.47 -14.56 32.79
CA LEU A 22 -8.53 -15.07 31.94
C LEU A 22 -8.91 -14.10 30.81
N PHE A 23 -8.59 -12.80 30.91
CA PHE A 23 -8.79 -11.80 29.86
C PHE A 23 -7.55 -11.53 29.00
N ALA A 24 -6.44 -12.20 29.27
CA ALA A 24 -5.34 -12.34 28.31
C ALA A 24 -5.67 -13.43 27.27
N GLN A 25 -6.91 -13.47 26.78
CA GLN A 25 -7.18 -14.04 25.48
C GLN A 25 -6.32 -13.23 24.51
N LYS A 26 -5.27 -13.87 23.97
CA LYS A 26 -4.53 -13.35 22.83
C LYS A 26 -5.56 -12.86 21.84
N ALA A 27 -5.75 -11.53 21.76
CA ALA A 27 -6.52 -10.96 20.67
C ALA A 27 -5.81 -11.44 19.41
N THR A 28 -6.37 -12.42 18.75
CA THR A 28 -5.89 -12.89 17.47
C THR A 28 -6.04 -11.68 16.57
N THR A 29 -4.93 -10.99 16.30
CA THR A 29 -4.93 -9.86 15.39
C THR A 29 -5.48 -10.41 14.08
N LYS A 30 -6.63 -9.87 13.65
CA LYS A 30 -7.27 -10.29 12.40
C LYS A 30 -6.21 -10.17 11.29
N GLU A 31 -5.96 -11.25 10.59
CA GLU A 31 -5.04 -11.24 9.47
C GLU A 31 -5.67 -10.44 8.32
N ILE A 32 -4.90 -9.53 7.75
CA ILE A 32 -5.33 -8.61 6.69
C ILE A 32 -4.32 -8.69 5.57
N LEU A 33 -4.78 -8.79 4.35
CA LEU A 33 -3.95 -8.68 3.15
C LEU A 33 -3.92 -7.21 2.71
N TRP A 34 -2.82 -6.53 3.03
CA TRP A 34 -2.67 -5.08 2.84
C TRP A 34 -2.36 -4.68 1.42
N THR A 35 -1.72 -5.56 0.66
CA THR A 35 -1.15 -5.20 -0.63
C THR A 35 -1.09 -6.40 -1.55
N THR A 36 -1.27 -6.12 -2.83
CA THR A 36 -1.05 -7.08 -3.91
C THR A 36 -0.47 -6.36 -5.11
N ASP A 37 0.39 -7.03 -5.84
CA ASP A 37 0.93 -6.49 -7.08
C ASP A 37 1.18 -7.59 -8.11
N TRP A 38 0.87 -7.31 -9.37
CA TRP A 38 1.07 -8.23 -10.49
C TRP A 38 2.41 -7.98 -11.15
N SER A 39 3.18 -9.03 -11.40
CA SER A 39 4.49 -8.88 -12.03
C SER A 39 4.38 -8.30 -13.46
N PRO A 40 5.32 -7.46 -13.89
CA PRO A 40 5.27 -6.82 -15.20
C PRO A 40 5.39 -7.80 -16.37
N ASN A 41 5.96 -9.00 -16.14
CA ASN A 41 5.97 -10.07 -17.13
C ASN A 41 4.63 -10.84 -17.20
N GLY A 42 3.71 -10.59 -16.26
CA GLY A 42 2.39 -11.20 -16.18
C GLY A 42 2.37 -12.61 -15.60
N LYS A 43 3.50 -13.15 -15.11
CA LYS A 43 3.59 -14.56 -14.67
C LYS A 43 3.26 -14.78 -13.21
N PHE A 44 3.42 -13.76 -12.37
CA PHE A 44 3.33 -13.88 -10.91
C PHE A 44 2.46 -12.78 -10.29
N ILE A 45 1.88 -13.12 -9.16
CA ILE A 45 1.15 -12.19 -8.29
C ILE A 45 1.79 -12.26 -6.91
N ALA A 46 2.18 -11.12 -6.37
CA ALA A 46 2.70 -11.00 -5.02
C ALA A 46 1.63 -10.48 -4.06
N ILE A 47 1.55 -11.04 -2.86
CA ILE A 47 0.56 -10.69 -1.85
C ILE A 47 1.23 -10.63 -0.50
N GLY A 48 0.91 -9.60 0.28
CA GLY A 48 1.41 -9.37 1.62
C GLY A 48 0.44 -8.65 2.53
N GLY A 49 0.73 -8.71 3.82
CA GLY A 49 -0.06 -8.10 4.87
C GLY A 49 0.52 -8.46 6.23
N ASN A 50 -0.33 -8.55 7.27
CA ASN A 50 0.10 -8.98 8.61
C ASN A 50 0.08 -10.51 8.78
N ILE A 51 0.34 -11.24 7.71
CA ILE A 51 0.35 -12.72 7.63
C ILE A 51 1.76 -13.32 7.79
N ASN A 52 2.75 -12.50 8.17
CA ASN A 52 4.17 -12.89 8.34
C ASN A 52 4.80 -13.58 7.12
N THR A 53 4.27 -13.35 5.94
CA THR A 53 4.71 -14.03 4.72
C THR A 53 4.42 -13.16 3.49
N LEU A 54 5.42 -13.04 2.62
CA LEU A 54 5.21 -12.63 1.23
C LEU A 54 4.85 -13.89 0.44
N LYS A 55 3.63 -13.96 -0.07
CA LYS A 55 3.15 -15.08 -0.91
C LYS A 55 3.23 -14.70 -2.39
N ILE A 56 3.78 -15.60 -3.20
CA ILE A 56 3.86 -15.47 -4.64
C ILE A 56 3.01 -16.56 -5.28
N TYR A 57 2.11 -16.18 -6.14
CA TYR A 57 1.22 -17.08 -6.87
C TYR A 57 1.56 -17.08 -8.37
N SER A 58 1.38 -18.23 -9.02
CA SER A 58 1.44 -18.32 -10.48
C SER A 58 0.15 -17.74 -11.09
N GLU A 59 0.29 -16.95 -12.14
CA GLU A 59 -0.83 -16.29 -12.82
C GLU A 59 -1.85 -17.28 -13.40
N ASN A 60 -1.39 -18.37 -14.03
CA ASN A 60 -2.26 -19.26 -14.81
C ASN A 60 -3.35 -19.96 -13.99
N ASN A 61 -3.11 -20.26 -12.71
CA ASN A 61 -4.01 -21.06 -11.88
C ASN A 61 -4.14 -20.55 -10.45
N LEU A 62 -3.54 -19.43 -10.14
CA LEU A 62 -3.45 -18.84 -8.78
C LEU A 62 -2.95 -19.85 -7.72
N LYS A 63 -2.11 -20.81 -8.14
CA LYS A 63 -1.47 -21.73 -7.21
C LYS A 63 -0.26 -21.08 -6.55
N PRO A 64 -0.02 -21.40 -5.27
CA PRO A 64 1.20 -20.96 -4.57
C PRO A 64 2.44 -21.37 -5.38
N HIS A 65 3.33 -20.43 -5.64
CA HIS A 65 4.59 -20.63 -6.35
C HIS A 65 5.78 -20.59 -5.41
N LYS A 66 5.89 -19.50 -4.63
CA LYS A 66 6.94 -19.29 -3.63
C LYS A 66 6.39 -18.53 -2.42
N SER A 67 7.10 -18.61 -1.31
CA SER A 67 6.85 -17.78 -0.14
C SER A 67 8.16 -17.37 0.53
N PHE A 68 8.17 -16.16 1.12
CA PHE A 68 9.29 -15.65 1.91
C PHE A 68 8.77 -15.26 3.27
N HIS A 69 9.41 -15.78 4.32
CA HIS A 69 9.04 -15.42 5.68
C HIS A 69 9.48 -13.98 5.96
N ILE A 70 8.54 -13.14 6.43
CA ILE A 70 8.74 -11.76 6.83
C ILE A 70 7.96 -11.56 8.13
N LYS A 71 8.66 -11.37 9.24
CA LYS A 71 8.06 -11.36 10.59
C LYS A 71 7.09 -10.21 10.83
N ASN A 72 7.23 -9.12 10.06
CA ASN A 72 6.41 -7.93 10.21
C ASN A 72 5.31 -7.84 9.16
N THR A 73 4.33 -6.97 9.43
CA THR A 73 3.32 -6.59 8.44
C THR A 73 3.99 -6.00 7.20
N ILE A 74 3.75 -6.61 6.05
CA ILE A 74 4.09 -6.04 4.76
C ILE A 74 3.08 -4.95 4.44
N THR A 75 3.55 -3.71 4.33
CA THR A 75 2.70 -2.54 4.10
C THR A 75 2.46 -2.25 2.63
N ARG A 76 3.47 -2.50 1.79
CA ARG A 76 3.41 -2.35 0.32
C ARG A 76 4.35 -3.33 -0.36
N ILE A 77 3.98 -3.64 -1.60
CA ILE A 77 4.76 -4.46 -2.53
C ILE A 77 4.84 -3.72 -3.85
N LYS A 78 6.02 -3.73 -4.47
CA LYS A 78 6.22 -3.25 -5.84
C LYS A 78 7.19 -4.13 -6.61
N TRP A 79 6.75 -4.61 -7.76
CA TRP A 79 7.63 -5.29 -8.69
C TRP A 79 8.54 -4.31 -9.41
N HIS A 80 9.78 -4.72 -9.62
CA HIS A 80 10.69 -4.02 -10.53
C HIS A 80 10.09 -4.02 -11.95
N PRO A 81 10.14 -2.91 -12.71
CA PRO A 81 9.39 -2.77 -13.96
C PRO A 81 9.73 -3.80 -15.06
N SER A 82 10.88 -4.47 -14.99
CA SER A 82 11.32 -5.42 -16.04
C SER A 82 11.98 -6.72 -15.55
N LYS A 83 12.20 -6.88 -14.23
CA LYS A 83 12.88 -8.06 -13.66
C LYS A 83 12.00 -8.78 -12.66
N ASN A 84 12.31 -10.06 -12.37
CA ASN A 84 11.66 -10.83 -11.31
C ASN A 84 12.16 -10.43 -9.92
N ILE A 85 12.12 -9.13 -9.64
CA ILE A 85 12.57 -8.54 -8.37
C ILE A 85 11.39 -7.82 -7.73
N ILE A 86 11.21 -8.05 -6.44
CA ILE A 86 10.14 -7.46 -5.64
C ILE A 86 10.77 -6.58 -4.56
N ALA A 87 10.26 -5.38 -4.39
CA ALA A 87 10.54 -4.57 -3.21
C ALA A 87 9.35 -4.62 -2.26
N VAL A 88 9.62 -4.77 -0.97
CA VAL A 88 8.61 -4.79 0.09
C VAL A 88 8.96 -3.80 1.17
N THR A 89 7.96 -3.07 1.66
CA THR A 89 8.07 -2.30 2.89
C THR A 89 7.39 -3.02 4.03
N THR A 90 7.92 -2.83 5.24
CA THR A 90 7.40 -3.42 6.46
C THR A 90 7.05 -2.35 7.49
N GLN A 91 6.06 -2.64 8.31
CA GLN A 91 5.73 -1.85 9.48
C GLN A 91 6.64 -2.31 10.62
N MET A 92 7.41 -1.40 11.24
CA MET A 92 8.40 -1.68 12.30
C MET A 92 9.67 -2.39 11.79
N SER A 93 10.73 -2.28 12.58
CA SER A 93 12.10 -2.65 12.18
C SER A 93 12.54 -4.07 12.52
N SER A 94 11.71 -4.89 13.17
CA SER A 94 12.13 -6.24 13.58
C SER A 94 12.36 -7.20 12.39
N ASP A 95 11.78 -6.88 11.22
CA ASP A 95 12.18 -7.45 9.92
C ASP A 95 12.11 -6.32 8.89
N LYS A 96 13.25 -6.01 8.30
CA LYS A 96 13.42 -4.80 7.50
C LYS A 96 12.73 -4.90 6.15
N SER A 97 12.31 -3.73 5.65
CA SER A 97 11.99 -3.57 4.22
C SER A 97 13.12 -4.12 3.37
N SER A 98 12.82 -4.75 2.25
CA SER A 98 13.81 -5.50 1.49
C SER A 98 13.51 -5.57 -0.01
N ILE A 99 14.56 -5.82 -0.78
CA ILE A 99 14.49 -6.22 -2.19
C ILE A 99 14.69 -7.73 -2.26
N ILE A 100 13.82 -8.44 -2.95
CA ILE A 100 13.83 -9.90 -3.09
C ILE A 100 13.92 -10.27 -4.56
N ASN A 101 14.95 -11.01 -4.93
CA ASN A 101 15.11 -11.56 -6.27
C ASN A 101 14.50 -12.96 -6.31
N LEU A 102 13.45 -13.17 -7.12
CA LEU A 102 12.77 -14.46 -7.22
C LEU A 102 13.59 -15.52 -7.95
N ASP A 103 14.48 -15.13 -8.85
CA ASP A 103 15.27 -16.08 -9.63
C ASP A 103 16.38 -16.71 -8.79
N THR A 104 17.01 -15.91 -7.90
CA THR A 104 18.10 -16.34 -7.03
C THR A 104 17.69 -16.63 -5.59
N ASN A 105 16.47 -16.27 -5.19
CA ASN A 105 15.97 -16.26 -3.81
C ASN A 105 16.76 -15.34 -2.85
N GLN A 106 17.56 -14.44 -3.37
CA GLN A 106 18.32 -13.48 -2.57
C GLN A 106 17.38 -12.42 -1.99
N LYS A 107 17.47 -12.19 -0.68
CA LYS A 107 16.82 -11.08 0.04
C LYS A 107 17.92 -10.08 0.45
N ILE A 108 17.73 -8.82 0.09
CA ILE A 108 18.61 -7.70 0.44
C ILE A 108 17.84 -6.77 1.35
N GLU A 109 18.28 -6.58 2.57
CA GLU A 109 17.65 -5.66 3.52
C GLU A 109 18.02 -4.21 3.20
N LEU A 110 17.04 -3.31 3.29
CA LEU A 110 17.22 -1.88 3.08
C LEU A 110 17.59 -1.21 4.40
N ASN A 111 18.74 -0.56 4.44
CA ASN A 111 19.23 0.14 5.62
C ASN A 111 18.86 1.62 5.60
N GLY A 112 18.76 2.25 6.78
CA GLY A 112 18.51 3.69 6.93
C GLY A 112 17.04 4.07 7.11
N ILE A 113 16.10 3.13 6.92
CA ILE A 113 14.66 3.30 7.22
C ILE A 113 14.47 3.39 8.73
N SER A 114 13.53 4.24 9.17
CA SER A 114 13.24 4.43 10.60
C SER A 114 12.75 3.15 11.27
N PRO A 115 12.88 3.03 12.60
CA PRO A 115 12.37 1.88 13.36
C PRO A 115 10.85 1.68 13.22
N ASP A 116 10.09 2.73 12.92
CA ASP A 116 8.64 2.67 12.74
C ASP A 116 8.24 2.07 11.38
N GLY A 117 9.22 1.73 10.54
CA GLY A 117 9.03 1.12 9.22
C GLY A 117 8.67 2.12 8.14
N ALA A 118 8.12 1.60 7.04
CA ALA A 118 7.78 2.38 5.86
C ALA A 118 6.45 1.96 5.24
N ARG A 119 5.86 2.85 4.46
CA ARG A 119 4.60 2.64 3.75
C ARG A 119 4.67 2.94 2.26
N GLY A 120 5.38 4.00 1.88
CA GLY A 120 5.58 4.35 0.48
C GLY A 120 6.71 3.54 -0.12
N ILE A 121 6.49 2.97 -1.31
CA ILE A 121 7.53 2.30 -2.08
C ILE A 121 7.17 2.33 -3.56
N ASP A 122 8.12 2.70 -4.39
CA ASP A 122 7.95 2.62 -5.83
C ASP A 122 9.30 2.59 -6.57
N TRP A 123 9.35 1.88 -7.72
CA TRP A 123 10.46 1.89 -8.65
C TRP A 123 10.28 2.98 -9.70
N ASN A 124 11.34 3.70 -10.05
CA ASN A 124 11.26 4.52 -11.25
C ASN A 124 11.09 3.64 -12.51
N ASN A 125 10.67 4.23 -13.62
CA ASN A 125 10.32 3.51 -14.84
C ASN A 125 11.45 2.66 -15.44
N THR A 126 12.71 3.05 -15.19
CA THR A 126 13.90 2.28 -15.64
C THR A 126 14.26 1.14 -14.69
N GLY A 127 13.72 1.14 -13.46
CA GLY A 127 14.11 0.24 -12.38
C GLY A 127 15.51 0.52 -11.81
N GLN A 128 16.12 1.65 -12.15
CA GLN A 128 17.41 2.04 -11.62
C GLN A 128 17.34 2.50 -10.16
N TYR A 129 16.23 3.15 -9.79
CA TYR A 129 16.00 3.73 -8.48
C TYR A 129 14.75 3.17 -7.83
N LEU A 130 14.87 2.80 -6.57
CA LEU A 130 13.78 2.45 -5.67
C LEU A 130 13.62 3.57 -4.64
N ALA A 131 12.48 4.23 -4.62
CA ALA A 131 12.14 5.14 -3.54
C ALA A 131 11.39 4.40 -2.44
N VAL A 132 11.74 4.70 -1.18
CA VAL A 132 11.03 4.25 0.02
C VAL A 132 10.73 5.47 0.87
N ALA A 133 9.50 5.59 1.31
CA ALA A 133 9.07 6.65 2.23
C ALA A 133 8.68 6.04 3.57
N ASP A 134 9.37 6.45 4.63
CA ASP A 134 9.20 5.90 5.96
C ASP A 134 8.14 6.63 6.80
N ASN A 135 7.80 6.02 7.94
CA ASN A 135 6.77 6.54 8.83
C ASN A 135 7.21 7.80 9.60
N ASN A 136 8.50 8.16 9.55
CA ASN A 136 9.04 9.40 10.15
C ASN A 136 9.20 10.55 9.14
N GLY A 137 8.63 10.38 7.93
CA GLY A 137 8.65 11.41 6.90
C GLY A 137 9.96 11.52 6.14
N GLN A 138 10.80 10.47 6.17
CA GLN A 138 12.03 10.42 5.38
C GLN A 138 11.79 9.70 4.06
N ILE A 139 12.46 10.17 3.02
CA ILE A 139 12.50 9.58 1.69
C ILE A 139 13.91 9.05 1.46
N LEU A 140 14.00 7.77 1.10
CA LEU A 140 15.26 7.07 0.87
C LEU A 140 15.24 6.52 -0.55
N ILE A 141 16.28 6.82 -1.32
CA ILE A 141 16.46 6.33 -2.69
C ILE A 141 17.57 5.28 -2.70
N TYR A 142 17.25 4.10 -3.18
CA TYR A 142 18.19 2.98 -3.32
C TYR A 142 18.40 2.63 -4.79
N ASN A 143 19.56 2.03 -5.07
CA ASN A 143 19.74 1.32 -6.34
C ASN A 143 19.19 -0.12 -6.24
N ILE A 144 19.22 -0.84 -7.36
CA ILE A 144 18.74 -2.23 -7.45
C ILE A 144 19.50 -3.22 -6.54
N LYS A 145 20.71 -2.86 -6.07
CA LYS A 145 21.51 -3.66 -5.13
C LYS A 145 21.16 -3.37 -3.66
N GLY A 146 20.18 -2.48 -3.40
CA GLY A 146 19.80 -2.05 -2.06
C GLY A 146 20.78 -1.07 -1.41
N GLU A 147 21.71 -0.50 -2.18
CA GLU A 147 22.63 0.53 -1.70
C GLU A 147 21.89 1.87 -1.62
N LEU A 148 21.96 2.54 -0.48
CA LEU A 148 21.36 3.85 -0.24
C LEU A 148 22.11 4.93 -1.03
N ILE A 149 21.41 5.56 -1.99
CA ILE A 149 21.98 6.61 -2.86
C ILE A 149 21.69 8.00 -2.30
N ARG A 150 20.46 8.22 -1.80
CA ARG A 150 20.02 9.52 -1.27
C ARG A 150 19.08 9.31 -0.09
N LYS A 151 19.10 10.29 0.81
CA LYS A 151 18.16 10.37 1.94
C LYS A 151 17.86 11.84 2.20
N PHE A 152 16.57 12.17 2.27
CA PHE A 152 16.11 13.53 2.55
C PHE A 152 14.77 13.49 3.29
N ASN A 153 14.38 14.61 3.90
CA ASN A 153 13.13 14.72 4.62
C ASN A 153 12.02 15.23 3.70
N ASN A 154 10.84 14.63 3.83
CA ASN A 154 9.62 15.24 3.33
C ASN A 154 9.34 16.52 4.16
N GLU A 155 8.90 17.59 3.53
CA GLU A 155 8.54 18.82 4.25
C GLU A 155 7.21 18.67 5.00
N SER A 156 7.13 17.65 5.84
CA SER A 156 6.03 17.36 6.75
C SER A 156 6.56 16.46 7.86
N THR A 157 6.04 16.63 9.07
CA THR A 157 6.28 15.73 10.21
C THR A 157 5.36 14.51 10.21
N LYS A 158 4.45 14.43 9.26
CA LYS A 158 3.49 13.31 9.14
C LYS A 158 4.09 12.17 8.34
N SER A 159 3.71 10.95 8.68
CA SER A 159 4.05 9.75 7.91
C SER A 159 3.65 9.90 6.43
N ILE A 160 4.55 9.52 5.54
CA ILE A 160 4.25 9.50 4.12
C ILE A 160 3.43 8.23 3.83
N THR A 161 2.24 8.40 3.28
CA THR A 161 1.27 7.32 3.07
C THR A 161 1.46 6.57 1.77
N ALA A 162 1.83 7.28 0.71
CA ALA A 162 2.15 6.71 -0.58
C ALA A 162 3.12 7.61 -1.37
N ILE A 163 3.80 6.99 -2.32
CA ILE A 163 4.70 7.66 -3.28
C ILE A 163 4.50 7.02 -4.64
N ASP A 164 4.80 7.79 -5.68
CA ASP A 164 4.79 7.30 -7.06
C ASP A 164 5.78 8.11 -7.92
N TRP A 165 6.54 7.44 -8.77
CA TRP A 165 7.44 8.10 -9.70
C TRP A 165 6.68 8.59 -10.93
N HIS A 166 7.04 9.79 -11.39
CA HIS A 166 6.59 10.23 -12.71
C HIS A 166 7.12 9.25 -13.79
N PRO A 167 6.26 8.73 -14.69
CA PRO A 167 6.62 7.63 -15.58
C PRO A 167 7.71 7.95 -16.61
N GLN A 168 8.03 9.22 -16.84
CA GLN A 168 8.99 9.65 -17.86
C GLN A 168 10.12 10.56 -17.32
N LYS A 169 9.96 11.09 -16.09
CA LYS A 169 10.92 12.02 -15.47
C LYS A 169 11.38 11.44 -14.14
N ASN A 170 12.60 11.74 -13.71
CA ASN A 170 13.04 11.41 -12.34
C ASN A 170 12.48 12.40 -11.32
N ILE A 171 11.14 12.48 -11.28
CA ILE A 171 10.37 13.26 -10.31
C ILE A 171 9.60 12.28 -9.43
N LEU A 172 9.81 12.33 -8.13
CA LEU A 172 9.08 11.56 -7.15
C LEU A 172 7.95 12.41 -6.58
N THR A 173 6.74 11.86 -6.60
CA THR A 173 5.58 12.48 -5.94
C THR A 173 5.27 11.75 -4.65
N THR A 174 5.11 12.49 -3.56
CA THR A 174 4.75 11.96 -2.24
C THR A 174 3.41 12.53 -1.81
N VAL A 175 2.64 11.73 -1.07
CA VAL A 175 1.36 12.15 -0.51
C VAL A 175 1.29 11.87 0.98
N THR A 176 0.75 12.82 1.73
CA THR A 176 0.42 12.76 3.14
C THR A 176 -0.72 13.75 3.45
N ASP A 177 -0.44 14.92 4.01
CA ASP A 177 -1.34 16.08 4.19
C ASP A 177 -1.41 16.94 2.92
N LYS A 178 -0.38 16.85 2.07
CA LYS A 178 -0.23 17.55 0.81
C LYS A 178 0.35 16.59 -0.23
N ILE A 179 0.29 17.00 -1.48
CA ILE A 179 0.99 16.39 -2.59
C ILE A 179 2.28 17.17 -2.79
N ARG A 180 3.44 16.51 -2.77
CA ARG A 180 4.76 17.14 -2.93
C ARG A 180 5.56 16.44 -4.02
N PHE A 181 6.30 17.23 -4.78
CA PHE A 181 7.11 16.77 -5.90
C PHE A 181 8.58 17.05 -5.60
N TYR A 182 9.41 16.06 -5.75
CA TYR A 182 10.85 16.13 -5.53
C TYR A 182 11.63 15.69 -6.75
N ASP A 183 12.77 16.33 -6.99
CA ASP A 183 13.76 15.76 -7.91
C ASP A 183 14.53 14.59 -7.25
N ILE A 184 15.44 13.97 -8.01
CA ILE A 184 16.24 12.84 -7.52
C ILE A 184 17.24 13.25 -6.43
N GLU A 185 17.64 14.53 -6.38
CA GLU A 185 18.53 15.10 -5.38
C GLU A 185 17.80 15.40 -4.05
N GLY A 186 16.47 15.40 -4.07
CA GLY A 186 15.62 15.67 -2.90
C GLY A 186 15.21 17.12 -2.75
N ASN A 187 15.39 17.94 -3.80
CA ASN A 187 14.88 19.30 -3.80
C ASN A 187 13.37 19.30 -4.01
N LEU A 188 12.63 20.04 -3.14
CA LEU A 188 11.20 20.23 -3.31
C LEU A 188 10.95 21.13 -4.53
N LEU A 189 10.31 20.58 -5.55
CA LEU A 189 9.95 21.30 -6.77
C LEU A 189 8.60 22.01 -6.62
N LYS A 190 7.66 21.36 -5.93
CA LYS A 190 6.28 21.84 -5.78
C LYS A 190 5.57 21.19 -4.60
N SER A 191 4.64 21.94 -3.99
CA SER A 191 3.71 21.41 -2.98
C SER A 191 2.32 21.98 -3.25
N ILE A 192 1.30 21.11 -3.26
CA ILE A 192 -0.10 21.48 -3.48
C ILE A 192 -1.00 20.88 -2.42
N LYS A 193 -2.08 21.57 -2.07
CA LYS A 193 -3.11 21.05 -1.18
C LYS A 193 -4.04 20.10 -1.96
N HIS A 194 -4.47 19.04 -1.31
CA HIS A 194 -5.45 18.12 -1.86
C HIS A 194 -6.87 18.69 -1.82
N ARG A 195 -7.25 19.28 -0.69
CA ARG A 195 -8.51 20.01 -0.47
C ARG A 195 -8.29 21.14 0.56
N GLN A 196 -9.34 21.93 0.84
CA GLN A 196 -9.22 23.04 1.79
C GLN A 196 -8.96 22.56 3.22
N GLU A 197 -9.73 21.55 3.67
CA GLU A 197 -9.54 20.91 4.95
C GLU A 197 -8.32 19.99 4.89
N GLU A 198 -7.67 19.82 6.03
CA GLU A 198 -6.54 18.90 6.15
C GLU A 198 -7.04 17.48 6.24
N VAL A 199 -6.78 16.68 5.20
CA VAL A 199 -7.06 15.25 5.19
C VAL A 199 -5.81 14.46 4.83
N MET A 200 -5.76 13.21 5.28
CA MET A 200 -4.70 12.28 4.89
C MET A 200 -4.99 11.75 3.48
N ILE A 201 -4.08 12.01 2.55
CA ILE A 201 -4.10 11.40 1.23
C ILE A 201 -3.47 10.00 1.35
N LEU A 202 -4.14 8.96 0.89
CA LEU A 202 -3.72 7.57 1.11
C LEU A 202 -3.06 6.91 -0.08
N SER A 203 -3.36 7.36 -1.28
CA SER A 203 -2.89 6.73 -2.51
C SER A 203 -2.67 7.76 -3.62
N ILE A 204 -1.79 7.41 -4.54
CA ILE A 204 -1.46 8.17 -5.74
C ILE A 204 -1.15 7.21 -6.88
N ALA A 205 -1.50 7.60 -8.10
CA ALA A 205 -1.08 6.91 -9.31
C ALA A 205 -0.87 7.90 -10.47
N TRP A 206 0.35 8.01 -10.95
CA TRP A 206 0.63 8.69 -12.21
C TRP A 206 0.04 7.93 -13.38
N HIS A 207 -0.58 8.66 -14.30
CA HIS A 207 -0.97 8.08 -15.58
C HIS A 207 0.27 7.78 -16.43
N ASN A 208 0.24 6.71 -17.22
CA ASN A 208 1.37 6.22 -18.00
C ASN A 208 1.96 7.27 -18.98
N SER A 209 1.16 8.26 -19.40
CA SER A 209 1.63 9.38 -20.22
C SER A 209 2.45 10.43 -19.47
N GLY A 210 2.37 10.47 -18.14
CA GLY A 210 2.94 11.52 -17.32
C GLY A 210 2.22 12.88 -17.39
N ALA A 211 1.13 12.99 -18.18
CA ALA A 211 0.42 14.25 -18.35
C ALA A 211 -0.52 14.59 -17.17
N PHE A 212 -0.87 13.60 -16.34
CA PHE A 212 -1.74 13.76 -15.19
C PHE A 212 -1.56 12.62 -14.18
N PHE A 213 -2.05 12.82 -12.98
CA PHE A 213 -2.05 11.81 -11.91
C PHE A 213 -3.36 11.85 -11.13
N VAL A 214 -3.61 10.82 -10.34
CA VAL A 214 -4.80 10.67 -9.51
C VAL A 214 -4.40 10.44 -8.07
N THR A 215 -5.12 11.05 -7.13
CA THR A 215 -4.95 10.87 -5.69
C THR A 215 -6.26 10.43 -5.04
N GLY A 216 -6.15 9.63 -3.99
CA GLY A 216 -7.28 9.21 -3.18
C GLY A 216 -7.04 9.47 -1.71
N ASP A 217 -8.03 9.99 -0.99
CA ASP A 217 -7.91 10.36 0.41
C ASP A 217 -8.69 9.46 1.37
N TYR A 218 -8.51 9.74 2.65
CA TYR A 218 -9.16 9.05 3.76
C TYR A 218 -10.62 9.52 3.96
N GLY A 219 -10.96 10.73 3.51
CA GLY A 219 -12.16 11.43 3.94
C GLY A 219 -12.04 11.97 5.38
N ASN A 220 -13.10 12.56 5.86
CA ASN A 220 -13.26 12.96 7.24
C ASN A 220 -14.67 12.60 7.73
N GLU A 221 -15.00 12.89 8.98
CA GLU A 221 -16.32 12.56 9.56
C GLU A 221 -17.51 13.22 8.84
N LYS A 222 -17.28 14.32 8.12
CA LYS A 222 -18.31 15.10 7.42
C LYS A 222 -18.34 14.84 5.94
N ASP A 223 -17.17 14.54 5.35
CA ASP A 223 -16.97 14.46 3.92
C ASP A 223 -16.57 13.05 3.49
N LYS A 224 -17.08 12.63 2.34
CA LYS A 224 -16.67 11.38 1.71
C LYS A 224 -15.20 11.46 1.27
N SER A 225 -14.60 10.30 1.09
CA SER A 225 -13.29 10.18 0.46
C SER A 225 -13.34 10.67 -0.99
N LEU A 226 -12.38 11.51 -1.36
CA LEU A 226 -12.29 12.04 -2.71
C LEU A 226 -11.26 11.27 -3.54
N LEU A 227 -11.62 11.03 -4.79
CA LEU A 227 -10.72 10.65 -5.87
C LEU A 227 -10.53 11.87 -6.76
N GLN A 228 -9.31 12.41 -6.83
CA GLN A 228 -9.04 13.66 -7.52
C GLN A 228 -8.02 13.47 -8.64
N TYR A 229 -8.33 14.02 -9.80
CA TYR A 229 -7.52 14.01 -11.02
C TYR A 229 -6.82 15.35 -11.17
N TRP A 230 -5.52 15.34 -11.40
CA TRP A 230 -4.64 16.50 -11.45
C TRP A 230 -3.81 16.48 -12.71
N ASP A 231 -3.61 17.60 -13.37
CA ASP A 231 -2.61 17.67 -14.43
C ASP A 231 -1.17 17.56 -13.88
N GLU A 232 -0.16 17.44 -14.73
CA GLU A 232 1.24 17.37 -14.30
C GLU A 232 1.71 18.63 -13.54
N ASN A 233 1.01 19.75 -13.72
CA ASN A 233 1.26 20.99 -13.01
C ASN A 233 0.50 21.08 -11.66
N GLY A 234 -0.27 20.07 -11.28
CA GLY A 234 -1.06 20.04 -10.05
C GLY A 234 -2.28 20.96 -10.09
N ILE A 235 -2.84 21.20 -11.27
CA ILE A 235 -4.14 21.85 -11.44
C ILE A 235 -5.20 20.76 -11.35
N LEU A 236 -6.21 20.96 -10.49
CA LEU A 236 -7.31 20.02 -10.33
C LEU A 236 -8.15 19.96 -11.60
N LEU A 237 -8.26 18.78 -12.19
CA LEU A 237 -9.05 18.51 -13.40
C LEU A 237 -10.45 17.99 -13.08
N ASN A 238 -10.56 17.09 -12.09
CA ASN A 238 -11.83 16.51 -11.67
C ASN A 238 -11.76 16.02 -10.22
N SER A 239 -12.91 15.94 -9.55
CA SER A 239 -13.06 15.40 -8.20
C SER A 239 -14.32 14.54 -8.11
N VAL A 240 -14.19 13.32 -7.57
CA VAL A 240 -15.25 12.32 -7.46
C VAL A 240 -15.43 11.89 -6.00
N ASP A 241 -16.68 11.86 -5.50
CA ASP A 241 -17.04 11.64 -4.10
C ASP A 241 -17.99 10.46 -3.87
N ILE A 242 -17.99 9.44 -4.72
CA ILE A 242 -18.97 8.35 -4.65
C ILE A 242 -18.59 7.20 -3.71
N SER A 243 -17.35 7.13 -3.25
CA SER A 243 -16.91 6.08 -2.34
C SER A 243 -17.41 6.31 -0.91
N LYS A 244 -17.82 5.21 -0.25
CA LYS A 244 -18.17 5.22 1.18
C LYS A 244 -16.98 4.91 2.08
N GLY A 245 -15.87 4.48 1.50
CA GLY A 245 -14.62 4.17 2.18
C GLY A 245 -13.43 4.87 1.56
N GLU A 246 -12.33 4.87 2.29
CA GLU A 246 -11.09 5.46 1.88
C GLU A 246 -10.50 4.79 0.61
N TYR A 247 -9.86 5.57 -0.26
CA TYR A 247 -9.14 5.06 -1.42
C TYR A 247 -7.74 4.58 -1.01
N ARG A 248 -7.63 3.30 -0.63
CA ARG A 248 -6.41 2.71 -0.07
C ARG A 248 -5.32 2.45 -1.09
N ASN A 249 -5.70 2.08 -2.30
CA ASN A 249 -4.77 1.80 -3.38
C ASN A 249 -5.44 2.02 -4.73
N MET A 250 -4.63 2.32 -5.73
CA MET A 250 -5.09 2.51 -7.10
C MET A 250 -3.97 2.19 -8.09
N THR A 251 -4.34 1.82 -9.31
CA THR A 251 -3.39 1.53 -10.37
C THR A 251 -4.01 1.65 -11.75
N TRP A 252 -3.24 2.19 -12.70
CA TRP A 252 -3.62 2.22 -14.10
C TRP A 252 -3.34 0.88 -14.77
N ASN A 253 -4.17 0.51 -15.73
CA ASN A 253 -3.85 -0.62 -16.59
C ASN A 253 -2.70 -0.25 -17.56
N SER A 254 -2.08 -1.26 -18.16
CA SER A 254 -0.94 -1.09 -19.09
C SER A 254 -1.24 -0.18 -20.28
N LYS A 255 -2.51 -0.14 -20.72
CA LYS A 255 -2.96 0.73 -21.82
C LYS A 255 -3.20 2.19 -21.40
N GLY A 256 -3.22 2.48 -20.10
CA GLY A 256 -3.49 3.80 -19.54
C GLY A 256 -4.94 4.27 -19.72
N ASN A 257 -5.87 3.45 -20.17
CA ASN A 257 -7.25 3.89 -20.42
C ASN A 257 -8.24 3.57 -19.29
N ARG A 258 -7.80 2.85 -18.25
CA ARG A 258 -8.61 2.49 -17.09
C ARG A 258 -7.80 2.54 -15.80
N LEU A 259 -8.38 3.18 -14.79
CA LEU A 259 -7.88 3.18 -13.42
C LEU A 259 -8.72 2.20 -12.59
N ALA A 260 -8.08 1.33 -11.82
CA ALA A 260 -8.74 0.52 -10.80
C ALA A 260 -8.44 1.09 -9.42
N THR A 261 -9.45 1.16 -8.55
CA THR A 261 -9.33 1.61 -7.17
C THR A 261 -9.85 0.58 -6.18
N ALA A 262 -9.12 0.37 -5.08
CA ALA A 262 -9.50 -0.45 -3.93
C ALA A 262 -10.01 0.45 -2.80
N SER A 263 -11.24 0.17 -2.33
CA SER A 263 -11.93 0.91 -1.27
C SER A 263 -12.99 0.00 -0.62
N ASP A 264 -14.20 0.50 -0.34
CA ASP A 264 -15.39 -0.28 0.03
C ASP A 264 -15.84 -1.25 -1.08
N SER A 265 -15.35 -1.03 -2.30
CA SER A 265 -15.55 -1.87 -3.47
C SER A 265 -14.43 -1.67 -4.50
N LEU A 266 -14.31 -2.59 -5.45
CA LEU A 266 -13.52 -2.37 -6.66
C LEU A 266 -14.29 -1.41 -7.57
N ARG A 267 -13.63 -0.34 -8.06
CA ARG A 267 -14.18 0.54 -9.11
C ARG A 267 -13.19 0.70 -10.24
N ILE A 268 -13.72 0.77 -11.45
CA ILE A 268 -12.95 1.01 -12.68
C ILE A 268 -13.43 2.32 -13.29
N TRP A 269 -12.49 3.20 -13.55
CA TRP A 269 -12.69 4.57 -14.01
C TRP A 269 -12.06 4.79 -15.39
N ASP A 270 -12.60 5.70 -16.16
CA ASP A 270 -11.93 6.22 -17.35
C ASP A 270 -10.90 7.30 -16.99
N ILE A 271 -10.22 7.81 -18.00
CA ILE A 271 -9.21 8.87 -17.85
C ILE A 271 -9.78 10.23 -17.40
N LYS A 272 -11.09 10.41 -17.45
CA LYS A 272 -11.79 11.64 -17.03
C LYS A 272 -12.40 11.52 -15.64
N GLY A 273 -12.34 10.34 -15.02
CA GLY A 273 -12.96 10.07 -13.72
C GLY A 273 -14.43 9.65 -13.81
N ASN A 274 -14.91 9.24 -14.96
CA ASN A 274 -16.24 8.63 -15.07
C ASN A 274 -16.15 7.16 -14.64
N LEU A 275 -17.11 6.73 -13.81
CA LEU A 275 -17.22 5.34 -13.40
C LEU A 275 -17.64 4.47 -14.59
N ILE A 276 -16.79 3.51 -14.97
CA ILE A 276 -17.07 2.52 -16.02
C ILE A 276 -17.84 1.33 -15.44
N SER A 277 -17.33 0.77 -14.33
CA SER A 277 -17.92 -0.40 -13.69
C SER A 277 -17.46 -0.50 -12.23
N GLY A 278 -18.18 -1.30 -11.43
CA GLY A 278 -17.84 -1.55 -10.04
C GLY A 278 -18.22 -2.97 -9.62
N GLY A 279 -17.33 -3.61 -8.87
CA GLY A 279 -17.51 -4.92 -8.28
C GLY A 279 -17.70 -4.83 -6.77
N SER A 280 -18.86 -5.26 -6.26
CA SER A 280 -19.13 -5.25 -4.83
C SER A 280 -18.29 -6.28 -4.09
N SER A 281 -17.72 -5.88 -2.98
CA SER A 281 -17.10 -6.76 -1.99
C SER A 281 -17.86 -6.62 -0.65
N LYS A 282 -17.96 -7.71 0.12
CA LYS A 282 -18.47 -7.62 1.49
C LYS A 282 -17.46 -6.95 2.42
N ASP A 283 -16.18 -7.00 2.02
CA ASP A 283 -15.04 -6.56 2.82
C ASP A 283 -14.34 -5.39 2.14
N TYR A 284 -13.72 -4.52 2.94
CA TYR A 284 -12.85 -3.46 2.41
C TYR A 284 -11.68 -4.05 1.65
N LEU A 285 -11.45 -3.53 0.45
CA LEU A 285 -10.32 -3.88 -0.40
C LEU A 285 -9.15 -2.95 -0.10
N TRP A 286 -7.95 -3.53 0.02
CA TRP A 286 -6.74 -2.79 0.39
C TRP A 286 -5.70 -2.74 -0.71
N GLY A 287 -5.50 -3.84 -1.42
CA GLY A 287 -4.60 -3.92 -2.57
C GLY A 287 -5.37 -4.06 -3.87
N VAL A 288 -4.83 -3.51 -4.95
CA VAL A 288 -5.36 -3.66 -6.30
C VAL A 288 -4.22 -3.63 -7.31
N SER A 289 -4.25 -4.52 -8.29
CA SER A 289 -3.30 -4.52 -9.41
C SER A 289 -3.93 -5.12 -10.67
N TRP A 290 -3.56 -4.57 -11.84
CA TRP A 290 -3.94 -5.08 -13.15
C TRP A 290 -2.96 -6.15 -13.62
N ASP A 291 -3.46 -7.12 -14.38
CA ASP A 291 -2.58 -7.97 -15.17
C ASP A 291 -1.94 -7.19 -16.33
N LYS A 292 -0.87 -7.74 -16.90
CA LYS A 292 -0.11 -7.13 -18.01
C LYS A 292 -0.98 -6.76 -19.22
N ARG A 293 -2.08 -7.51 -19.47
CA ARG A 293 -2.97 -7.28 -20.62
C ARG A 293 -4.01 -6.22 -20.35
N GLY A 294 -4.23 -5.85 -19.08
CA GLY A 294 -5.32 -4.98 -18.65
C GLY A 294 -6.69 -5.63 -18.80
N GLU A 295 -6.75 -6.95 -18.65
CA GLU A 295 -7.96 -7.77 -18.79
C GLU A 295 -8.48 -8.29 -17.46
N ARG A 296 -7.59 -8.45 -16.47
CA ARG A 296 -7.93 -8.96 -15.14
C ARG A 296 -7.36 -8.05 -14.06
N ILE A 297 -8.05 -8.04 -12.94
CA ILE A 297 -7.65 -7.29 -11.74
C ILE A 297 -7.56 -8.28 -10.59
N ILE A 298 -6.54 -8.14 -9.75
CA ILE A 298 -6.44 -8.81 -8.48
C ILE A 298 -6.64 -7.81 -7.35
N THR A 299 -7.41 -8.19 -6.33
CA THR A 299 -7.55 -7.39 -5.10
C THR A 299 -7.27 -8.26 -3.88
N SER A 300 -6.79 -7.61 -2.83
CA SER A 300 -6.63 -8.19 -1.48
C SER A 300 -7.52 -7.45 -0.49
N SER A 301 -8.00 -8.14 0.56
CA SER A 301 -9.01 -7.61 1.47
C SER A 301 -8.66 -7.72 2.95
N MET A 302 -9.48 -7.06 3.79
CA MET A 302 -9.43 -7.16 5.26
C MET A 302 -9.76 -8.57 5.80
N GLU A 303 -10.39 -9.44 5.00
CA GLU A 303 -10.84 -10.77 5.39
C GLU A 303 -9.95 -11.88 4.79
N GLN A 304 -8.66 -11.57 4.53
CA GLN A 304 -7.67 -12.47 3.93
C GLN A 304 -8.03 -12.96 2.52
N LYS A 305 -9.03 -12.38 1.87
CA LYS A 305 -9.47 -12.83 0.55
C LYS A 305 -8.65 -12.19 -0.55
N ILE A 306 -8.30 -13.02 -1.50
CA ILE A 306 -7.72 -12.63 -2.77
C ILE A 306 -8.83 -12.81 -3.81
N ILE A 307 -9.21 -11.75 -4.49
CA ILE A 307 -10.31 -11.80 -5.46
C ILE A 307 -9.77 -11.45 -6.84
N LEU A 308 -10.01 -12.34 -7.79
CA LEU A 308 -9.73 -12.12 -9.21
C LEU A 308 -11.01 -11.63 -9.90
N TRP A 309 -10.88 -10.54 -10.64
CA TRP A 309 -11.95 -9.89 -11.39
C TRP A 309 -11.57 -9.78 -12.87
N ASN A 310 -12.58 -9.73 -13.75
CA ASN A 310 -12.37 -9.32 -15.13
C ASN A 310 -12.35 -7.76 -15.26
N ASN A 311 -12.11 -7.26 -16.45
CA ASN A 311 -12.04 -5.82 -16.74
C ASN A 311 -13.41 -5.11 -16.76
N LYS A 312 -14.49 -5.80 -16.39
CA LYS A 312 -15.82 -5.25 -16.11
C LYS A 312 -16.14 -5.23 -14.61
N ALA A 313 -15.15 -5.55 -13.75
CA ALA A 313 -15.31 -5.74 -12.32
C ALA A 313 -16.27 -6.88 -11.93
N GLU A 314 -16.44 -7.88 -12.79
CA GLU A 314 -17.14 -9.11 -12.46
C GLU A 314 -16.17 -10.11 -11.81
N ARG A 315 -16.60 -10.72 -10.71
CA ARG A 315 -15.76 -11.66 -9.95
C ARG A 315 -15.57 -12.96 -10.73
N ILE A 316 -14.32 -13.36 -10.93
CA ILE A 316 -13.94 -14.63 -11.57
C ILE A 316 -13.69 -15.70 -10.50
N LEU A 317 -12.91 -15.38 -9.47
CA LEU A 317 -12.46 -16.33 -8.45
C LEU A 317 -12.21 -15.61 -7.12
N THR A 318 -12.44 -16.33 -6.02
CA THR A 318 -12.01 -15.91 -4.67
C THR A 318 -11.15 -17.01 -4.07
N ILE A 319 -10.00 -16.64 -3.49
CA ILE A 319 -9.12 -17.51 -2.69
C ILE A 319 -9.16 -17.01 -1.27
N GLU A 320 -9.34 -17.91 -0.33
CA GLU A 320 -9.33 -17.69 1.12
C GLU A 320 -8.00 -18.16 1.73
#